data_1d7cf408c8c238852d046d8c07e815b6
#
_entry.id   1d7cf408c8c238852d046d8c07e815b6
#
_cell.length_a   1.000
_cell.length_b   1.000
_cell.length_c   1.000
_cell.angle_alpha   90.00
_cell.angle_beta   90.00
_cell.angle_gamma   90.00
#
_symmetry.space_group_name_H-M   'P 1'
#
loop_
_entity.id
_entity.type
_entity.pdbx_description
1 polymer ?
#
loop_
_entity_poly.entity_id
_entity_poly.type
_entity_poly.pdbx_seq_one_letter_code
_entity_poly.pdbx_strand_id
1 'polypeptide(L)'
;NRGYWDGGVWAPTDYMILCGLSANGKEKLAKEIAECCYKNCIEVYKKTGTFWENYAPETADRGDPARENFVGWTGIFPITVLIEYILGIRVSAEKSEIVWRVNRLEEHGIKKLPVGRDSFVTLMCKARKSQDEKPEITVESDRPVKVKVIYGGDMQLSFEI
;
A
#
# COMPACT_ATOMS: atom_id res chain seq x y z
N ASN A 1 -21.84 25.40 4.72
CA ASN A 1 -21.56 25.03 3.34
C ASN A 1 -20.06 24.82 3.20
N ARG A 2 -19.63 23.59 3.29
CA ARG A 2 -18.27 23.21 2.95
C ARG A 2 -18.21 23.12 1.43
N GLY A 3 -17.29 23.85 0.79
CA GLY A 3 -17.08 23.74 -0.64
C GLY A 3 -16.70 22.30 -1.01
N TYR A 4 -16.93 21.89 -2.26
CA TYR A 4 -16.74 20.52 -2.73
C TYR A 4 -15.33 19.92 -2.42
N TRP A 5 -14.27 20.75 -2.53
CA TRP A 5 -12.92 20.39 -2.18
C TRP A 5 -12.50 20.79 -0.75
N ASP A 6 -13.31 21.55 -0.04
CA ASP A 6 -12.97 22.10 1.27
C ASP A 6 -13.35 21.12 2.40
N GLY A 7 -12.36 20.59 3.08
CA GLY A 7 -12.52 19.78 4.28
C GLY A 7 -12.86 18.31 4.03
N GLY A 8 -12.92 17.84 2.80
CA GLY A 8 -13.03 16.41 2.47
C GLY A 8 -11.66 15.74 2.41
N VAL A 9 -11.62 14.42 2.68
CA VAL A 9 -10.46 13.56 2.47
C VAL A 9 -10.55 12.94 1.09
N TRP A 10 -9.55 13.19 0.25
CA TRP A 10 -9.54 12.82 -1.15
C TRP A 10 -8.38 11.86 -1.45
N ALA A 11 -8.71 10.67 -1.93
CA ALA A 11 -7.73 9.63 -2.22
C ALA A 11 -6.53 10.07 -3.07
N PRO A 12 -6.68 10.87 -4.15
CA PRO A 12 -5.52 11.36 -4.91
C PRO A 12 -4.60 12.26 -4.09
N THR A 13 -5.16 13.13 -3.25
CA THR A 13 -4.37 14.02 -2.39
C THR A 13 -3.60 13.22 -1.34
N ASP A 14 -4.28 12.26 -0.72
CA ASP A 14 -3.66 11.36 0.25
C ASP A 14 -2.51 10.59 -0.39
N TYR A 15 -2.71 10.03 -1.59
CA TYR A 15 -1.66 9.30 -2.29
C TYR A 15 -0.46 10.20 -2.65
N MET A 16 -0.70 11.44 -3.09
CA MET A 16 0.38 12.39 -3.33
C MET A 16 1.19 12.70 -2.05
N ILE A 17 0.50 12.84 -0.90
CA ILE A 17 1.16 13.03 0.40
C ILE A 17 2.01 11.82 0.76
N LEU A 18 1.47 10.61 0.61
CA LEU A 18 2.19 9.37 0.89
C LEU A 18 3.45 9.24 0.01
N CYS A 19 3.34 9.52 -1.28
CA CYS A 19 4.47 9.55 -2.20
C CYS A 19 5.53 10.59 -1.80
N GLY A 20 5.09 11.81 -1.45
CA GLY A 20 5.96 12.88 -0.99
C GLY A 20 6.72 12.54 0.29
N LEU A 21 6.05 11.94 1.26
CA LEU A 21 6.68 11.46 2.50
C LEU A 21 7.74 10.38 2.23
N SER A 22 7.40 9.41 1.38
CA SER A 22 8.34 8.33 0.99
C SER A 22 9.56 8.87 0.25
N ALA A 23 9.36 9.81 -0.69
CA ALA A 23 10.45 10.45 -1.43
C ALA A 23 11.41 11.23 -0.51
N ASN A 24 10.95 11.67 0.65
CA ASN A 24 11.73 12.37 1.67
C ASN A 24 12.19 11.46 2.83
N GLY A 25 12.17 10.14 2.66
CA GLY A 25 12.65 9.17 3.65
C GLY A 25 11.76 9.06 4.91
N LYS A 26 10.52 9.56 4.87
CA LYS A 26 9.55 9.51 5.97
C LYS A 26 8.65 8.27 5.89
N GLU A 27 9.24 7.12 5.60
CA GLU A 27 8.51 5.87 5.34
C GLU A 27 7.62 5.42 6.52
N LYS A 28 8.09 5.61 7.77
CA LYS A 28 7.31 5.27 8.95
C LYS A 28 6.03 6.10 9.03
N LEU A 29 6.14 7.41 8.85
CA LEU A 29 4.98 8.32 8.87
C LEU A 29 4.04 8.05 7.70
N ALA A 30 4.60 7.80 6.50
CA ALA A 30 3.81 7.43 5.33
C ALA A 30 2.97 6.16 5.61
N LYS A 31 3.58 5.14 6.21
CA LYS A 31 2.87 3.91 6.57
C LYS A 31 1.76 4.14 7.60
N GLU A 32 2.03 4.92 8.66
CA GLU A 32 1.03 5.24 9.69
C GLU A 32 -0.20 5.94 9.10
N ILE A 33 0.02 6.93 8.23
CA ILE A 33 -1.06 7.63 7.51
C ILE A 33 -1.79 6.67 6.57
N ALA A 34 -1.05 5.87 5.80
CA ALA A 34 -1.62 4.90 4.87
C ALA A 34 -2.53 3.88 5.58
N GLU A 35 -2.11 3.35 6.73
CA GLU A 35 -2.92 2.43 7.55
C GLU A 35 -4.21 3.10 8.05
N CYS A 36 -4.14 4.37 8.46
CA CYS A 36 -5.31 5.15 8.89
C CYS A 36 -6.30 5.35 7.73
N CYS A 37 -5.82 5.83 6.59
CA CYS A 37 -6.65 6.05 5.39
C CYS A 37 -7.29 4.75 4.90
N TYR A 38 -6.51 3.67 4.83
CA TYR A 38 -6.99 2.34 4.43
C TYR A 38 -8.09 1.84 5.35
N LYS A 39 -7.85 1.88 6.68
CA LYS A 39 -8.81 1.44 7.69
C LYS A 39 -10.13 2.20 7.57
N ASN A 40 -10.07 3.54 7.48
CA ASN A 40 -11.26 4.37 7.37
C ASN A 40 -12.03 4.07 6.07
N CYS A 41 -11.35 3.96 4.94
CA CYS A 41 -11.97 3.62 3.66
C CYS A 41 -12.71 2.27 3.72
N ILE A 42 -12.07 1.23 4.28
CA ILE A 42 -12.67 -0.10 4.43
C ILE A 42 -13.83 -0.09 5.44
N GLU A 43 -13.72 0.69 6.51
CA GLU A 43 -14.80 0.82 7.50
C GLU A 43 -16.05 1.46 6.91
N VAL A 44 -15.89 2.52 6.12
CA VAL A 44 -17.01 3.15 5.38
C VAL A 44 -17.60 2.18 4.36
N TYR A 45 -16.74 1.44 3.62
CA TYR A 45 -17.20 0.43 2.68
C TYR A 45 -18.05 -0.65 3.39
N LYS A 46 -17.61 -1.15 4.55
CA LYS A 46 -18.38 -2.14 5.34
C LYS A 46 -19.75 -1.62 5.79
N LYS A 47 -19.85 -0.32 6.09
CA LYS A 47 -21.10 0.32 6.52
C LYS A 47 -22.07 0.56 5.34
N THR A 48 -21.53 0.92 4.17
CA THR A 48 -22.34 1.44 3.06
C THR A 48 -22.44 0.52 1.84
N GLY A 49 -21.56 -0.49 1.75
CA GLY A 49 -21.49 -1.41 0.62
C GLY A 49 -20.83 -0.83 -0.65
N THR A 50 -20.30 0.39 -0.57
CA THR A 50 -19.73 1.07 -1.74
C THR A 50 -18.52 1.95 -1.40
N PHE A 51 -17.76 2.33 -2.43
CA PHE A 51 -16.75 3.38 -2.34
C PHE A 51 -17.37 4.74 -2.65
N TRP A 52 -16.90 5.76 -1.94
CA TRP A 52 -17.33 7.14 -2.07
C TRP A 52 -16.24 7.99 -2.72
N GLU A 53 -16.63 9.04 -3.42
CA GLU A 53 -15.72 9.95 -4.12
C GLU A 53 -14.73 10.63 -3.17
N ASN A 54 -15.19 10.97 -1.95
CA ASN A 54 -14.37 11.50 -0.86
C ASN A 54 -14.98 11.08 0.49
N TYR A 55 -14.22 11.28 1.55
CA TYR A 55 -14.58 10.88 2.91
C TYR A 55 -14.57 12.05 3.89
N ALA A 56 -15.25 11.87 5.02
CA ALA A 56 -15.27 12.84 6.10
C ALA A 56 -13.89 12.91 6.78
N PRO A 57 -13.42 14.11 7.18
CA PRO A 57 -12.09 14.28 7.77
C PRO A 57 -11.99 13.84 9.23
N GLU A 58 -13.10 13.81 9.96
CA GLU A 58 -13.11 13.60 11.42
C GLU A 58 -13.72 12.26 11.84
N THR A 59 -14.42 11.60 10.92
CA THR A 59 -15.12 10.34 11.21
C THR A 59 -14.96 9.36 10.06
N ALA A 60 -15.05 8.06 10.36
CA ALA A 60 -15.11 7.04 9.32
C ALA A 60 -16.50 7.04 8.67
N ASP A 61 -16.74 8.03 7.80
CA ASP A 61 -17.98 8.21 7.07
C ASP A 61 -17.70 8.80 5.67
N ARG A 62 -18.73 8.81 4.81
CA ARG A 62 -18.66 9.47 3.51
C ARG A 62 -18.48 10.98 3.68
N GLY A 63 -17.91 11.64 2.69
CA GLY A 63 -17.89 13.10 2.62
C GLY A 63 -19.28 13.69 2.35
N ASP A 64 -19.40 15.01 2.51
CA ASP A 64 -20.63 15.76 2.24
C ASP A 64 -20.28 17.10 1.54
N PRO A 65 -20.55 17.22 0.23
CA PRO A 65 -21.11 16.20 -0.68
C PRO A 65 -20.09 15.14 -1.12
N ALA A 66 -20.58 13.93 -1.41
CA ALA A 66 -19.79 12.86 -2.03
C ALA A 66 -20.65 11.97 -2.93
N ARG A 67 -20.09 11.49 -4.03
CA ARG A 67 -20.74 10.54 -4.93
C ARG A 67 -20.56 9.13 -4.43
N GLU A 68 -21.62 8.34 -4.44
CA GLU A 68 -21.59 6.90 -4.19
C GLU A 68 -21.16 6.11 -5.44
N ASN A 69 -20.83 4.84 -5.26
CA ASN A 69 -20.41 3.93 -6.33
C ASN A 69 -19.23 4.47 -7.16
N PHE A 70 -18.33 5.16 -6.48
CA PHE A 70 -17.23 5.85 -7.12
C PHE A 70 -16.00 4.92 -7.24
N VAL A 71 -15.87 4.26 -8.40
CA VAL A 71 -14.74 3.36 -8.71
C VAL A 71 -13.52 4.06 -9.32
N GLY A 72 -13.52 5.38 -9.44
CA GLY A 72 -12.39 6.16 -9.96
C GLY A 72 -11.15 6.02 -9.07
N TRP A 73 -10.63 7.11 -8.58
CA TRP A 73 -9.45 7.10 -7.71
C TRP A 73 -9.66 6.35 -6.39
N THR A 74 -10.86 6.39 -5.79
CA THR A 74 -11.13 5.71 -4.52
C THR A 74 -11.25 4.20 -4.67
N GLY A 75 -11.64 3.68 -5.82
CA GLY A 75 -11.67 2.23 -6.06
C GLY A 75 -10.27 1.63 -6.15
N ILE A 76 -9.30 2.38 -6.65
CA ILE A 76 -7.89 1.94 -6.79
C ILE A 76 -7.09 2.20 -5.50
N PHE A 77 -7.38 3.29 -4.80
CA PHE A 77 -6.60 3.75 -3.65
C PHE A 77 -6.37 2.69 -2.56
N PRO A 78 -7.38 1.97 -2.04
CA PRO A 78 -7.16 0.98 -1.01
C PRO A 78 -6.30 -0.20 -1.49
N ILE A 79 -6.37 -0.56 -2.77
CA ILE A 79 -5.54 -1.62 -3.36
C ILE A 79 -4.08 -1.16 -3.41
N THR A 80 -3.84 0.05 -3.89
CA THR A 80 -2.50 0.65 -3.98
C THR A 80 -1.88 0.80 -2.59
N VAL A 81 -2.64 1.34 -1.63
CA VAL A 81 -2.17 1.53 -0.25
C VAL A 81 -1.88 0.20 0.43
N LEU A 82 -2.72 -0.82 0.22
CA LEU A 82 -2.48 -2.16 0.74
C LEU A 82 -1.14 -2.71 0.23
N ILE A 83 -0.89 -2.63 -1.06
CA ILE A 83 0.33 -3.19 -1.67
C ILE A 83 1.56 -2.37 -1.30
N GLU A 84 1.54 -1.05 -1.53
CA GLU A 84 2.73 -0.21 -1.46
C GLU A 84 3.15 0.18 -0.03
N TYR A 85 2.19 0.30 0.90
CA TYR A 85 2.46 0.79 2.26
C TYR A 85 2.20 -0.24 3.35
N ILE A 86 1.09 -1.00 3.28
CA ILE A 86 0.76 -1.98 4.31
C ILE A 86 1.57 -3.26 4.12
N LEU A 87 1.63 -3.80 2.90
CA LEU A 87 2.54 -4.90 2.56
C LEU A 87 3.97 -4.40 2.30
N GLY A 88 4.12 -3.13 1.93
CA GLY A 88 5.41 -2.48 1.70
C GLY A 88 6.08 -2.86 0.38
N ILE A 89 5.32 -3.27 -0.63
CA ILE A 89 5.83 -3.80 -1.90
C ILE A 89 5.70 -2.71 -2.97
N ARG A 90 6.83 -2.28 -3.52
CA ARG A 90 6.89 -1.34 -4.65
C ARG A 90 7.54 -1.98 -5.85
N VAL A 91 6.89 -1.88 -7.00
CA VAL A 91 7.32 -2.46 -8.26
C VAL A 91 7.83 -1.38 -9.20
N SER A 92 9.00 -1.60 -9.78
CA SER A 92 9.51 -0.87 -10.94
C SER A 92 9.52 -1.81 -12.15
N ALA A 93 8.46 -1.76 -12.94
CA ALA A 93 8.32 -2.63 -14.12
C ALA A 93 9.40 -2.36 -15.16
N GLU A 94 9.82 -1.10 -15.34
CA GLU A 94 10.89 -0.69 -16.26
C GLU A 94 12.24 -1.34 -15.93
N LYS A 95 12.53 -1.50 -14.63
CA LYS A 95 13.78 -2.06 -14.13
C LYS A 95 13.69 -3.55 -13.82
N SER A 96 12.51 -4.16 -13.94
CA SER A 96 12.22 -5.50 -13.40
C SER A 96 12.69 -5.64 -11.95
N GLU A 97 12.36 -4.66 -11.12
CA GLU A 97 12.77 -4.58 -9.72
C GLU A 97 11.56 -4.47 -8.78
N ILE A 98 11.70 -5.10 -7.64
CA ILE A 98 10.78 -4.97 -6.51
C ILE A 98 11.57 -4.50 -5.28
N VAL A 99 11.06 -3.49 -4.59
CA VAL A 99 11.52 -3.12 -3.24
C VAL A 99 10.43 -3.54 -2.27
N TRP A 100 10.76 -4.43 -1.35
CA TRP A 100 9.85 -4.92 -0.32
C TRP A 100 10.31 -4.52 1.09
N ARG A 101 9.60 -3.58 1.72
CA ARG A 101 9.79 -3.19 3.12
C ARG A 101 8.96 -4.11 4.02
N VAL A 102 9.60 -5.11 4.61
CA VAL A 102 8.94 -6.11 5.45
C VAL A 102 8.74 -5.56 6.85
N ASN A 103 7.59 -4.93 7.06
CA ASN A 103 7.23 -4.25 8.32
C ASN A 103 6.20 -5.02 9.17
N ARG A 104 5.74 -6.18 8.72
CA ARG A 104 4.78 -7.01 9.44
C ARG A 104 5.48 -8.16 10.13
N LEU A 105 4.92 -8.62 11.25
CA LEU A 105 5.45 -9.76 12.01
C LEU A 105 4.73 -11.07 11.67
N GLU A 106 3.45 -10.99 11.32
CA GLU A 106 2.66 -12.15 10.89
C GLU A 106 3.12 -12.66 9.54
N GLU A 107 2.80 -13.90 9.21
CA GLU A 107 2.96 -14.41 7.85
C GLU A 107 2.15 -13.56 6.87
N HIS A 108 2.81 -13.09 5.82
CA HIS A 108 2.18 -12.24 4.82
C HIS A 108 2.91 -12.31 3.48
N GLY A 109 2.26 -11.80 2.46
CA GLY A 109 2.84 -11.73 1.11
C GLY A 109 1.79 -11.43 0.06
N ILE A 110 2.16 -11.66 -1.19
CA ILE A 110 1.29 -11.49 -2.34
C ILE A 110 1.59 -12.57 -3.37
N LYS A 111 0.57 -13.12 -3.99
CA LYS A 111 0.70 -14.12 -5.07
C LYS A 111 0.34 -13.50 -6.40
N LYS A 112 1.12 -13.81 -7.44
CA LYS A 112 0.89 -13.39 -8.82
C LYS A 112 0.80 -11.86 -8.96
N LEU A 113 1.67 -11.12 -8.26
CA LEU A 113 1.81 -9.69 -8.46
C LEU A 113 2.38 -9.43 -9.87
N PRO A 114 1.72 -8.63 -10.72
CA PRO A 114 2.26 -8.28 -12.03
C PRO A 114 3.48 -7.35 -11.88
N VAL A 115 4.57 -7.66 -12.59
CA VAL A 115 5.82 -6.89 -12.61
C VAL A 115 6.15 -6.46 -14.04
N GLY A 116 5.17 -6.04 -14.78
CA GLY A 116 5.29 -5.67 -16.18
C GLY A 116 4.35 -6.49 -17.03
N ARG A 117 4.61 -6.50 -18.35
CA ARG A 117 3.77 -7.23 -19.29
C ARG A 117 4.09 -8.72 -19.21
N ASP A 118 3.06 -9.53 -18.96
CA ASP A 118 3.17 -11.01 -18.93
C ASP A 118 4.26 -11.54 -17.97
N SER A 119 4.48 -10.84 -16.86
CA SER A 119 5.40 -11.25 -15.79
C SER A 119 4.74 -11.14 -14.44
N PHE A 120 4.85 -12.21 -13.64
CA PHE A 120 4.23 -12.33 -12.34
C PHE A 120 5.22 -12.81 -11.29
N VAL A 121 5.10 -12.27 -10.09
CA VAL A 121 5.93 -12.65 -8.94
C VAL A 121 5.03 -13.03 -7.76
N THR A 122 5.42 -14.09 -7.05
CA THR A 122 4.88 -14.45 -5.74
C THR A 122 5.94 -14.15 -4.69
N LEU A 123 5.55 -13.40 -3.67
CA LEU A 123 6.38 -13.01 -2.55
C LEU A 123 5.71 -13.47 -1.26
N MET A 124 6.39 -14.27 -0.45
CA MET A 124 5.90 -14.72 0.85
C MET A 124 6.95 -14.51 1.93
N CYS A 125 6.54 -14.01 3.09
CA CYS A 125 7.37 -13.86 4.27
C CYS A 125 6.74 -14.64 5.41
N LYS A 126 7.49 -15.53 6.06
CA LYS A 126 7.03 -16.25 7.25
C LYS A 126 6.88 -15.29 8.44
N ALA A 127 6.09 -15.72 9.43
CA ALA A 127 5.95 -14.99 10.68
C ALA A 127 7.30 -14.83 11.39
N ARG A 128 7.51 -13.66 12.03
CA ARG A 128 8.73 -13.29 12.77
C ARG A 128 8.38 -12.84 14.19
N LYS A 129 9.34 -12.96 15.09
CA LYS A 129 9.19 -12.57 16.51
C LYS A 129 9.47 -11.07 16.74
N SER A 130 10.31 -10.45 15.90
CA SER A 130 10.64 -9.04 15.98
C SER A 130 10.92 -8.42 14.60
N GLN A 131 10.96 -7.09 14.53
CA GLN A 131 11.29 -6.38 13.29
C GLN A 131 12.75 -6.61 12.85
N ASP A 132 13.65 -6.82 13.80
CA ASP A 132 15.09 -7.00 13.54
C ASP A 132 15.45 -8.46 13.19
N GLU A 133 14.51 -9.39 13.40
CA GLU A 133 14.70 -10.77 12.98
C GLU A 133 14.76 -10.84 11.44
N LYS A 134 15.81 -11.52 10.94
CA LYS A 134 15.98 -11.72 9.49
C LYS A 134 14.77 -12.43 8.91
N PRO A 135 14.07 -11.84 7.92
CA PRO A 135 12.89 -12.46 7.35
C PRO A 135 13.25 -13.71 6.52
N GLU A 136 12.45 -14.74 6.67
CA GLU A 136 12.48 -15.92 5.79
C GLU A 136 11.53 -15.64 4.63
N ILE A 137 12.10 -15.37 3.45
CA ILE A 137 11.40 -14.94 2.24
C ILE A 137 11.43 -16.04 1.20
N THR A 138 10.28 -16.30 0.60
CA THR A 138 10.15 -17.09 -0.63
C THR A 138 9.79 -16.14 -1.77
N VAL A 139 10.52 -16.26 -2.87
CA VAL A 139 10.26 -15.51 -4.12
C VAL A 139 10.14 -16.54 -5.25
N GLU A 140 9.03 -16.46 -5.99
CA GLU A 140 8.80 -17.23 -7.21
C GLU A 140 8.48 -16.25 -8.33
N SER A 141 9.13 -16.43 -9.48
CA SER A 141 8.92 -15.58 -10.65
C SER A 141 8.93 -16.40 -11.93
N ASP A 142 8.14 -16.02 -12.90
CA ASP A 142 8.13 -16.61 -14.24
C ASP A 142 9.14 -15.94 -15.20
N ARG A 143 9.73 -14.81 -14.79
CA ARG A 143 10.78 -14.08 -15.53
C ARG A 143 11.81 -13.50 -14.57
N PRO A 144 13.03 -13.19 -15.05
CA PRO A 144 14.07 -12.58 -14.21
C PRO A 144 13.56 -11.30 -13.52
N VAL A 145 13.73 -11.25 -12.19
CA VAL A 145 13.36 -10.12 -11.37
C VAL A 145 14.38 -9.92 -10.25
N LYS A 146 14.63 -8.65 -9.90
CA LYS A 146 15.45 -8.28 -8.74
C LYS A 146 14.53 -7.92 -7.59
N VAL A 147 14.69 -8.57 -6.46
CA VAL A 147 13.93 -8.28 -5.25
C VAL A 147 14.86 -7.79 -4.16
N LYS A 148 14.70 -6.53 -3.76
CA LYS A 148 15.39 -5.92 -2.62
C LYS A 148 14.44 -5.92 -1.43
N VAL A 149 14.80 -6.63 -0.36
CA VAL A 149 14.04 -6.68 0.89
C VAL A 149 14.71 -5.78 1.92
N ILE A 150 13.94 -4.92 2.58
CA ILE A 150 14.37 -4.01 3.65
C ILE A 150 13.61 -4.39 4.92
N TYR A 151 14.32 -4.56 6.04
CA TYR A 151 13.74 -4.93 7.34
C TYR A 151 14.56 -4.32 8.50
N GLY A 152 14.03 -4.32 9.71
CA GLY A 152 14.75 -3.84 10.91
C GLY A 152 15.36 -2.45 10.74
N GLY A 153 14.59 -1.50 10.18
CA GLY A 153 15.11 -0.19 9.79
C GLY A 153 15.74 -0.23 8.39
N ASP A 154 17.05 -0.46 8.29
CA ASP A 154 17.78 -0.36 7.02
C ASP A 154 18.54 -1.64 6.62
N MET A 155 18.35 -2.75 7.35
CA MET A 155 18.94 -4.03 6.97
C MET A 155 18.36 -4.50 5.63
N GLN A 156 19.21 -5.10 4.77
CA GLN A 156 18.82 -5.44 3.41
C GLN A 156 19.20 -6.88 3.04
N LEU A 157 18.33 -7.48 2.24
CA LEU A 157 18.58 -8.74 1.52
C LEU A 157 18.29 -8.49 0.05
N SER A 158 18.96 -9.20 -0.85
CA SER A 158 18.70 -9.11 -2.29
C SER A 158 18.59 -10.50 -2.88
N PHE A 159 17.65 -10.65 -3.79
CA PHE A 159 17.40 -11.85 -4.57
C PHE A 159 17.44 -11.47 -6.05
N GLU A 160 18.13 -12.26 -6.85
CA GLU A 160 18.05 -12.22 -8.32
C GLU A 160 17.57 -13.60 -8.75
N ILE A 161 16.40 -13.67 -9.34
CA ILE A 161 15.71 -14.91 -9.72
C ILE A 161 15.37 -14.86 -11.19
#